data_9e1ba3fabc3ca54c1ff6346d6e099131
#
_entry.id   9e1ba3fabc3ca54c1ff6346d6e099131
#
_cell.length_a   1.000
_cell.length_b   1.000
_cell.length_c   1.000
_cell.angle_alpha   90.00
_cell.angle_beta   90.00
_cell.angle_gamma   90.00
#
_symmetry.space_group_name_H-M   'P 1'
#
loop_
_entity.id
_entity.type
_entity.pdbx_description
1 polymer ?
#
loop_
_entity_poly.entity_id
_entity_poly.type
_entity_poly.pdbx_seq_one_letter_code
_entity_poly.pdbx_strand_id
1 'polypeptide(L)'
;RAMARVYAGWGLSQAFYREGLHLKLGYASLDDFIERDWESGFLRRDGDNLLSMLWTWQHADISDNPQYNGDLAAALRGIRARALVMPSATDLYFPVEDSRRDVSLMRNAQLLTIPTIWGHRVNNPVQNPIDAQFVDDALRRFLNET
;
A
#
# COMPACT_ATOMS: atom_id res chain seq x y z
N ARG A 1 -8.43 -5.20 -19.27
CA ARG A 1 -9.52 -5.73 -18.43
C ARG A 1 -9.07 -6.89 -17.55
N ALA A 2 -8.47 -7.96 -18.10
CA ALA A 2 -8.03 -9.12 -17.32
C ALA A 2 -7.12 -8.72 -16.14
N MET A 3 -6.12 -7.86 -16.37
CA MET A 3 -5.25 -7.32 -15.33
C MET A 3 -6.04 -6.62 -14.21
N ALA A 4 -7.03 -5.81 -14.56
CA ALA A 4 -7.87 -5.12 -13.57
C ALA A 4 -8.62 -6.10 -12.65
N ARG A 5 -9.16 -7.18 -13.21
CA ARG A 5 -9.87 -8.23 -12.45
C ARG A 5 -8.94 -8.98 -11.51
N VAL A 6 -7.74 -9.33 -11.99
CA VAL A 6 -6.71 -9.95 -11.14
C VAL A 6 -6.28 -8.98 -10.03
N TYR A 7 -6.05 -7.72 -10.39
CA TYR A 7 -5.60 -6.70 -9.45
C TYR A 7 -6.65 -6.37 -8.38
N ALA A 8 -7.94 -6.43 -8.73
CA ALA A 8 -9.03 -6.25 -7.77
C ALA A 8 -8.98 -7.27 -6.61
N GLY A 9 -8.56 -8.50 -6.88
CA GLY A 9 -8.38 -9.55 -5.86
C GLY A 9 -7.20 -9.32 -4.92
N TRP A 10 -6.25 -8.46 -5.29
CA TRP A 10 -5.06 -8.14 -4.50
C TRP A 10 -5.13 -6.76 -3.85
N GLY A 11 -5.71 -5.78 -4.56
CA GLY A 11 -5.75 -4.39 -4.11
C GLY A 11 -6.73 -4.11 -2.98
N LEU A 12 -7.67 -5.02 -2.73
CA LEU A 12 -8.62 -4.96 -1.62
C LEU A 12 -8.65 -6.31 -0.89
N SER A 13 -8.95 -6.27 0.40
CA SER A 13 -8.98 -7.49 1.21
C SER A 13 -10.22 -8.35 0.93
N GLN A 14 -10.15 -9.63 1.28
CA GLN A 14 -11.31 -10.52 1.24
C GLN A 14 -12.44 -10.03 2.17
N ALA A 15 -12.07 -9.39 3.29
CA ALA A 15 -13.04 -8.79 4.21
C ALA A 15 -13.82 -7.65 3.56
N PHE A 16 -13.16 -6.78 2.77
CA PHE A 16 -13.81 -5.73 2.00
C PHE A 16 -14.96 -6.26 1.14
N TYR A 17 -14.70 -7.33 0.40
CA TYR A 17 -15.70 -7.97 -0.46
C TYR A 17 -16.77 -8.70 0.32
N ARG A 18 -16.40 -9.48 1.33
CA ARG A 18 -17.33 -10.24 2.19
C ARG A 18 -18.31 -9.33 2.91
N GLU A 19 -17.86 -8.15 3.36
CA GLU A 19 -18.71 -7.18 4.05
C GLU A 19 -19.48 -6.25 3.11
N GLY A 20 -19.33 -6.46 1.80
CA GLY A 20 -20.08 -5.71 0.79
C GLY A 20 -19.77 -4.22 0.77
N LEU A 21 -18.52 -3.80 1.09
CA LEU A 21 -18.16 -2.38 1.11
C LEU A 21 -18.36 -1.72 -0.25
N HIS A 22 -18.18 -2.44 -1.35
CA HIS A 22 -18.49 -1.94 -2.69
C HIS A 22 -19.94 -1.50 -2.84
N LEU A 23 -20.90 -2.19 -2.20
CA LEU A 23 -22.31 -1.77 -2.20
C LEU A 23 -22.50 -0.49 -1.39
N LYS A 24 -21.79 -0.34 -0.26
CA LYS A 24 -21.81 0.88 0.55
C LYS A 24 -21.23 2.10 -0.18
N LEU A 25 -20.37 1.86 -1.17
CA LEU A 25 -19.83 2.89 -2.07
C LEU A 25 -20.81 3.28 -3.21
N GLY A 26 -21.99 2.65 -3.28
CA GLY A 26 -23.03 2.97 -4.25
C GLY A 26 -22.95 2.18 -5.55
N TYR A 27 -22.15 1.10 -5.61
CA TYR A 27 -22.17 0.18 -6.75
C TYR A 27 -23.33 -0.81 -6.60
N ALA A 28 -23.97 -1.14 -7.73
CA ALA A 28 -25.16 -2.01 -7.74
C ALA A 28 -24.83 -3.49 -7.46
N SER A 29 -23.61 -3.91 -7.79
CA SER A 29 -23.14 -5.30 -7.63
C SER A 29 -21.61 -5.33 -7.60
N LEU A 30 -21.05 -6.52 -7.33
CA LEU A 30 -19.61 -6.75 -7.47
C LEU A 30 -19.14 -6.55 -8.91
N ASP A 31 -19.89 -7.04 -9.91
CA ASP A 31 -19.53 -6.85 -11.31
C ASP A 31 -19.56 -5.37 -11.71
N ASP A 32 -20.56 -4.61 -11.26
CA ASP A 32 -20.64 -3.16 -11.48
C ASP A 32 -19.42 -2.44 -10.86
N PHE A 33 -19.00 -2.84 -9.66
CA PHE A 33 -17.80 -2.32 -9.01
C PHE A 33 -16.53 -2.65 -9.80
N ILE A 34 -16.36 -3.90 -10.21
CA ILE A 34 -15.19 -4.34 -10.99
C ILE A 34 -15.11 -3.57 -12.32
N GLU A 35 -16.23 -3.43 -13.02
CA GLU A 35 -16.25 -2.75 -14.31
C GLU A 35 -16.00 -1.24 -14.18
N ARG A 36 -16.73 -0.56 -13.31
CA ARG A 36 -16.72 0.91 -13.21
C ARG A 36 -15.56 1.47 -12.40
N ASP A 37 -15.04 0.74 -11.45
CA ASP A 37 -13.88 1.17 -10.65
C ASP A 37 -12.57 0.61 -11.23
N TRP A 38 -12.41 -0.71 -11.24
CA TRP A 38 -11.15 -1.35 -11.60
C TRP A 38 -10.85 -1.35 -13.09
N GLU A 39 -11.77 -1.87 -13.93
CA GLU A 39 -11.53 -1.95 -15.37
C GLU A 39 -11.41 -0.56 -15.98
N SER A 40 -12.32 0.36 -15.62
CA SER A 40 -12.27 1.73 -16.13
C SER A 40 -10.98 2.44 -15.72
N GLY A 41 -10.48 2.18 -14.50
CA GLY A 41 -9.22 2.71 -14.01
C GLY A 41 -8.02 2.22 -14.82
N PHE A 42 -7.95 0.92 -15.11
CA PHE A 42 -6.87 0.35 -15.88
C PHE A 42 -6.93 0.69 -17.38
N LEU A 43 -8.12 0.83 -17.96
CA LEU A 43 -8.28 1.22 -19.37
C LEU A 43 -7.78 2.64 -19.67
N ARG A 44 -7.64 3.50 -18.66
CA ARG A 44 -7.05 4.83 -18.81
C ARG A 44 -5.52 4.86 -18.69
N ARG A 45 -4.90 3.72 -18.40
CA ARG A 45 -3.45 3.64 -18.20
C ARG A 45 -2.77 3.14 -19.47
N ASP A 46 -1.59 3.66 -19.72
CA ASP A 46 -0.72 3.19 -20.79
C ASP A 46 -0.03 1.88 -20.40
N GLY A 47 -0.01 0.91 -21.31
CA GLY A 47 0.54 -0.43 -21.06
C GLY A 47 2.05 -0.43 -20.88
N ASP A 48 2.79 0.38 -21.63
CA ASP A 48 4.24 0.45 -21.53
C ASP A 48 4.68 1.10 -20.22
N ASN A 49 3.92 2.10 -19.75
CA ASN A 49 4.13 2.68 -18.43
C ASN A 49 3.89 1.66 -17.31
N LEU A 50 2.85 0.82 -17.42
CA LEU A 50 2.61 -0.24 -16.44
C LEU A 50 3.73 -1.28 -16.44
N LEU A 51 4.25 -1.66 -17.61
CA LEU A 51 5.39 -2.57 -17.71
C LEU A 51 6.68 -1.97 -17.14
N SER A 52 6.93 -0.69 -17.39
CA SER A 52 8.07 0.03 -16.82
C SER A 52 7.99 0.10 -15.28
N MET A 53 6.81 0.39 -14.73
CA MET A 53 6.59 0.39 -13.27
C MET A 53 6.79 -1.01 -12.68
N LEU A 54 6.29 -2.05 -13.34
CA LEU A 54 6.46 -3.43 -12.90
C LEU A 54 7.94 -3.84 -12.93
N TRP A 55 8.66 -3.48 -13.98
CA TRP A 55 10.09 -3.74 -14.08
C TRP A 55 10.87 -3.08 -12.94
N THR A 56 10.57 -1.80 -12.66
CA THR A 56 11.17 -1.07 -11.56
C THR A 56 10.89 -1.75 -10.22
N TRP A 57 9.66 -2.17 -9.98
CA TRP A 57 9.29 -2.85 -8.74
C TRP A 57 10.02 -4.19 -8.57
N GLN A 58 10.19 -4.95 -9.64
CA GLN A 58 10.89 -6.24 -9.61
C GLN A 58 12.40 -6.13 -9.40
N HIS A 59 13.00 -4.96 -9.75
CA HIS A 59 14.45 -4.75 -9.75
C HIS A 59 14.89 -3.70 -8.72
N ALA A 60 13.96 -3.05 -8.02
CA ALA A 60 14.31 -2.06 -7.01
C ALA A 60 14.91 -2.72 -5.78
N ASP A 61 16.19 -2.47 -5.54
CA ASP A 61 16.92 -2.92 -4.36
C ASP A 61 17.79 -1.78 -3.83
N ILE A 62 17.47 -1.29 -2.64
CA ILE A 62 18.22 -0.19 -2.01
C ILE A 62 19.64 -0.61 -1.60
N SER A 63 19.94 -1.88 -1.57
CA SER A 63 21.25 -2.42 -1.23
C SER A 63 22.15 -2.70 -2.45
N ASP A 64 21.57 -2.72 -3.67
CA ASP A 64 22.31 -2.96 -4.92
C ASP A 64 23.06 -1.69 -5.36
N ASN A 65 24.12 -1.38 -4.64
CA ASN A 65 25.03 -0.28 -4.93
C ASN A 65 26.38 -0.50 -4.24
N PRO A 66 27.44 0.23 -4.64
CA PRO A 66 28.81 0.07 -4.10
C PRO A 66 28.91 0.30 -2.58
N GLN A 67 28.00 1.06 -1.96
CA GLN A 67 28.03 1.36 -0.54
C GLN A 67 27.60 0.16 0.31
N TYR A 68 26.58 -0.58 -0.14
CA TYR A 68 25.98 -1.66 0.64
C TYR A 68 26.26 -3.05 0.07
N ASN A 69 26.66 -3.14 -1.21
CA ASN A 69 27.08 -4.38 -1.87
C ASN A 69 26.12 -5.57 -1.64
N GLY A 70 24.79 -5.31 -1.73
CA GLY A 70 23.73 -6.29 -1.52
C GLY A 70 23.34 -6.54 -0.06
N ASP A 71 23.94 -5.85 0.92
CA ASP A 71 23.54 -5.96 2.34
C ASP A 71 22.33 -5.05 2.63
N LEU A 72 21.11 -5.60 2.49
CA LEU A 72 19.86 -4.90 2.76
C LEU A 72 19.79 -4.40 4.23
N ALA A 73 20.29 -5.20 5.18
CA ALA A 73 20.26 -4.81 6.57
C ALA A 73 21.18 -3.60 6.84
N ALA A 74 22.33 -3.53 6.19
CA ALA A 74 23.20 -2.36 6.25
C ALA A 74 22.54 -1.13 5.60
N ALA A 75 21.85 -1.30 4.46
CA ALA A 75 21.13 -0.22 3.78
C ALA A 75 20.01 0.35 4.66
N LEU A 76 19.18 -0.49 5.26
CA LEU A 76 18.13 -0.08 6.19
C LEU A 76 18.69 0.61 7.43
N ARG A 77 19.77 0.09 8.02
CA ARG A 77 20.49 0.74 9.14
C ARG A 77 21.11 2.07 8.76
N GLY A 78 21.40 2.27 7.48
CA GLY A 78 21.96 3.50 6.92
C GLY A 78 20.97 4.67 6.85
N ILE A 79 19.66 4.39 6.93
CA ILE A 79 18.62 5.43 6.91
C ILE A 79 18.71 6.24 8.20
N ARG A 80 19.02 7.54 8.06
CA ARG A 80 19.17 8.48 9.19
C ARG A 80 17.89 9.23 9.51
N ALA A 81 17.03 9.40 8.52
CA ALA A 81 15.76 10.07 8.71
C ALA A 81 14.89 9.33 9.73
N ARG A 82 14.15 10.10 10.52
CA ARG A 82 13.06 9.53 11.29
C ARG A 82 11.99 9.03 10.33
N ALA A 83 11.50 7.82 10.53
CA ALA A 83 10.55 7.18 9.65
C ALA A 83 9.31 6.67 10.40
N LEU A 84 8.14 6.91 9.84
CA LEU A 84 6.88 6.30 10.26
C LEU A 84 6.41 5.36 9.14
N VAL A 85 6.42 4.05 9.41
CA VAL A 85 6.01 3.02 8.47
C VAL A 85 4.59 2.58 8.82
N MET A 86 3.64 2.77 7.89
CA MET A 86 2.21 2.59 8.15
C MET A 86 1.60 1.56 7.18
N PRO A 87 1.85 0.26 7.37
CA PRO A 87 1.20 -0.77 6.58
C PRO A 87 -0.28 -0.89 6.94
N SER A 88 -1.12 -1.23 5.95
CA SER A 88 -2.50 -1.62 6.19
C SER A 88 -2.57 -3.04 6.77
N ALA A 89 -3.43 -3.25 7.77
CA ALA A 89 -3.59 -4.54 8.45
C ALA A 89 -3.99 -5.69 7.50
N THR A 90 -4.56 -5.37 6.35
CA THR A 90 -5.06 -6.36 5.38
C THR A 90 -4.46 -6.20 3.98
N ASP A 91 -3.32 -5.50 3.87
CA ASP A 91 -2.62 -5.37 2.59
C ASP A 91 -2.04 -6.73 2.15
N LEU A 92 -2.32 -7.10 0.90
CA LEU A 92 -1.81 -8.33 0.28
C LEU A 92 -0.52 -8.11 -0.52
N TYR A 93 -0.16 -6.84 -0.80
CA TYR A 93 1.09 -6.50 -1.49
C TYR A 93 2.23 -6.26 -0.51
N PHE A 94 1.95 -5.54 0.58
CA PHE A 94 2.91 -5.15 1.61
C PHE A 94 2.41 -5.62 2.98
N PRO A 95 2.56 -6.91 3.30
CA PRO A 95 2.13 -7.47 4.57
C PRO A 95 2.77 -6.75 5.75
N VAL A 96 2.04 -6.61 6.84
CA VAL A 96 2.52 -5.95 8.06
C VAL A 96 3.82 -6.59 8.57
N GLU A 97 3.99 -7.89 8.38
CA GLU A 97 5.15 -8.63 8.87
C GLU A 97 6.44 -8.24 8.14
N ASP A 98 6.36 -7.99 6.83
CA ASP A 98 7.51 -7.50 6.06
C ASP A 98 7.92 -6.10 6.54
N SER A 99 6.96 -5.20 6.72
CA SER A 99 7.20 -3.87 7.28
C SER A 99 7.78 -3.93 8.70
N ARG A 100 7.33 -4.87 9.53
CA ARG A 100 7.86 -5.10 10.88
C ARG A 100 9.33 -5.52 10.84
N ARG A 101 9.67 -6.42 9.93
CA ARG A 101 11.04 -6.86 9.70
C ARG A 101 11.94 -5.69 9.30
N ASP A 102 11.51 -4.89 8.31
CA ASP A 102 12.27 -3.74 7.83
C ASP A 102 12.49 -2.71 8.94
N VAL A 103 11.44 -2.34 9.67
CA VAL A 103 11.51 -1.40 10.79
C VAL A 103 12.46 -1.90 11.88
N SER A 104 12.52 -3.22 12.14
CA SER A 104 13.44 -3.79 13.12
C SER A 104 14.93 -3.59 12.78
N LEU A 105 15.24 -3.38 11.51
CA LEU A 105 16.58 -3.11 11.00
C LEU A 105 16.91 -1.62 10.91
N MET A 106 15.92 -0.74 10.98
CA MET A 106 16.08 0.72 10.91
C MET A 106 16.37 1.29 12.29
N ARG A 107 17.26 2.33 12.35
CA ARG A 107 17.69 2.95 13.62
C ARG A 107 16.65 3.87 14.23
N ASN A 108 15.86 4.51 13.40
CA ASN A 108 14.97 5.60 13.81
C ASN A 108 13.60 5.47 13.09
N ALA A 109 12.96 4.32 13.25
CA ALA A 109 11.69 4.03 12.63
C ALA A 109 10.65 3.56 13.64
N GLN A 110 9.40 3.92 13.38
CA GLN A 110 8.22 3.49 14.12
C GLN A 110 7.29 2.72 13.18
N LEU A 111 6.70 1.62 13.66
CA LEU A 111 5.66 0.89 12.94
C LEU A 111 4.31 1.24 13.54
N LEU A 112 3.40 1.74 12.72
CA LEU A 112 2.00 1.98 13.08
C LEU A 112 1.08 1.31 12.05
N THR A 113 0.56 0.14 12.37
CA THR A 113 -0.37 -0.57 11.49
C THR A 113 -1.72 0.16 11.42
N ILE A 114 -2.21 0.42 10.21
CA ILE A 114 -3.54 1.00 9.98
C ILE A 114 -4.58 -0.11 10.13
N PRO A 115 -5.51 -0.02 11.11
CA PRO A 115 -6.48 -1.08 11.43
C PRO A 115 -7.66 -1.07 10.45
N THR A 116 -7.44 -1.49 9.22
CA THR A 116 -8.42 -1.40 8.14
C THR A 116 -8.63 -2.72 7.41
N ILE A 117 -9.78 -2.85 6.75
CA ILE A 117 -10.09 -3.93 5.81
C ILE A 117 -10.02 -3.49 4.34
N TRP A 118 -9.53 -2.29 4.07
CA TRP A 118 -9.42 -1.75 2.71
C TRP A 118 -8.19 -2.26 1.93
N GLY A 119 -7.36 -3.09 2.54
CA GLY A 119 -6.18 -3.64 1.88
C GLY A 119 -5.22 -2.54 1.42
N HIS A 120 -4.73 -2.65 0.20
CA HIS A 120 -3.78 -1.71 -0.40
C HIS A 120 -4.39 -0.32 -0.70
N ARG A 121 -5.72 -0.20 -0.80
CA ARG A 121 -6.44 1.05 -1.08
C ARG A 121 -6.84 1.81 0.18
N VAL A 122 -6.14 1.62 1.28
CA VAL A 122 -6.44 2.19 2.60
C VAL A 122 -6.59 3.71 2.61
N ASN A 123 -5.76 4.44 1.87
CA ASN A 123 -5.69 5.90 1.94
C ASN A 123 -6.43 6.57 0.78
N ASN A 124 -7.75 6.42 0.73
CA ASN A 124 -8.61 7.15 -0.21
C ASN A 124 -9.58 8.04 0.57
N PRO A 125 -9.32 9.35 0.71
CA PRO A 125 -10.11 10.22 1.56
C PRO A 125 -11.57 10.40 1.11
N VAL A 126 -11.86 10.14 -0.16
CA VAL A 126 -13.22 10.24 -0.70
C VAL A 126 -14.04 8.98 -0.37
N GLN A 127 -13.43 7.80 -0.57
CA GLN A 127 -14.12 6.52 -0.39
C GLN A 127 -13.98 5.97 1.03
N ASN A 128 -12.91 6.35 1.75
CA ASN A 128 -12.59 5.85 3.07
C ASN A 128 -12.09 7.00 3.99
N PRO A 129 -12.96 7.91 4.40
CA PRO A 129 -12.57 9.05 5.22
C PRO A 129 -12.09 8.66 6.62
N ILE A 130 -12.52 7.52 7.15
CA ILE A 130 -12.13 7.04 8.50
C ILE A 130 -10.64 6.71 8.52
N ASP A 131 -10.18 5.91 7.58
CA ASP A 131 -8.76 5.54 7.51
C ASP A 131 -7.89 6.74 7.09
N ALA A 132 -8.41 7.61 6.22
CA ALA A 132 -7.73 8.85 5.85
C ALA A 132 -7.51 9.76 7.08
N GLN A 133 -8.50 9.88 7.95
CA GLN A 133 -8.37 10.63 9.22
C GLN A 133 -7.35 9.98 10.15
N PHE A 134 -7.35 8.64 10.27
CA PHE A 134 -6.35 7.92 11.07
C PHE A 134 -4.92 8.23 10.59
N VAL A 135 -4.72 8.21 9.26
CA VAL A 135 -3.41 8.53 8.65
C VAL A 135 -3.03 9.99 8.90
N ASP A 136 -3.96 10.94 8.70
CA ASP A 136 -3.71 12.36 8.93
C ASP A 136 -3.32 12.64 10.39
N ASP A 137 -4.06 12.08 11.34
CA ASP A 137 -3.76 12.24 12.77
C ASP A 137 -2.40 11.65 13.15
N ALA A 138 -2.04 10.50 12.58
CA ALA A 138 -0.75 9.88 12.81
C ALA A 138 0.40 10.72 12.25
N LEU A 139 0.23 11.25 11.03
CA LEU A 139 1.23 12.12 10.40
C LEU A 139 1.39 13.43 11.17
N ARG A 140 0.30 14.06 11.62
CA ARG A 140 0.37 15.27 12.44
C ARG A 140 1.12 15.03 13.74
N ARG A 141 0.85 13.94 14.44
CA ARG A 141 1.61 13.58 15.65
C ARG A 141 3.07 13.39 15.34
N PHE A 142 3.37 12.56 14.34
CA PHE A 142 4.75 12.27 13.95
C PHE A 142 5.55 13.52 13.56
N LEU A 143 4.95 14.46 12.86
CA LEU A 143 5.62 15.70 12.45
C LEU A 143 5.81 16.70 13.60
N ASN A 144 4.95 16.66 14.61
CA ASN A 144 5.02 17.56 15.77
C ASN A 144 5.88 17.01 16.93
N GLU A 145 6.24 15.73 16.91
CA GLU A 145 7.20 15.15 17.84
C GLU A 145 8.61 15.58 17.43
N THR A 146 9.21 16.49 18.16
CA THR A 146 10.60 16.96 18.00
C THR A 146 11.55 16.21 18.93
#